data_7a7a04384e251bb07f346a47865fdd9f
#
_entry.id   7a7a04384e251bb07f346a47865fdd9f
#
_cell.length_a   1.000
_cell.length_b   1.000
_cell.length_c   1.000
_cell.angle_alpha   90.00
_cell.angle_beta   90.00
_cell.angle_gamma   90.00
#
_symmetry.space_group_name_H-M   'P 1'
#
loop_
_entity.id
_entity.type
_entity.pdbx_description
1 polymer ?
#
loop_
_entity_poly.entity_id
_entity_poly.type
_entity_poly.pdbx_seq_one_letter_code
_entity_poly.pdbx_strand_id
1 'polypeptide(L)'
;MNACPIYQGVGGHAYGTTYSGPIGSVITPNMKGLADFKHLSFASSLCGRCTEVCPVKIDIHNLLLYNRRDSVVQKTTGKTENWTWYFWKTAMLKRSTMEKGGAKLKNFMLRQFFRKAWGDRREMPTVAPRSFNTMWRERKGIK
;
A
#
# COMPACT_ATOMS: atom_id res chain seq x y z
N MET A 1 18.51 -2.84 11.50
CA MET A 1 17.92 -3.67 10.45
C MET A 1 17.00 -4.76 11.01
N ASN A 2 17.41 -5.53 11.98
CA ASN A 2 16.63 -6.68 12.51
C ASN A 2 15.28 -6.35 13.17
N ALA A 3 15.00 -5.11 13.49
CA ALA A 3 13.68 -4.69 14.00
C ALA A 3 12.62 -4.53 12.91
N CYS A 4 13.00 -4.56 11.63
CA CYS A 4 12.06 -4.39 10.52
C CYS A 4 11.43 -5.74 10.13
N PRO A 5 10.08 -5.87 10.18
CA PRO A 5 9.41 -7.12 9.83
C PRO A 5 9.59 -7.51 8.35
N ILE A 6 9.68 -6.55 7.46
CA ILE A 6 9.94 -6.82 6.04
C ILE A 6 11.35 -7.36 5.86
N TYR A 7 12.35 -6.74 6.49
CA TYR A 7 13.73 -7.21 6.41
C TYR A 7 13.90 -8.62 6.99
N GLN A 8 13.23 -8.93 8.08
CA GLN A 8 13.22 -10.28 8.67
C GLN A 8 12.60 -11.32 7.73
N GLY A 9 11.55 -10.93 6.99
CA GLY A 9 10.86 -11.84 6.07
C GLY A 9 11.60 -12.10 4.77
N VAL A 10 12.25 -11.08 4.17
CA VAL A 10 12.85 -11.21 2.82
C VAL A 10 14.38 -11.27 2.82
N GLY A 11 15.01 -10.85 3.91
CA GLY A 11 16.48 -10.80 4.01
C GLY A 11 17.14 -9.67 3.21
N GLY A 12 18.45 -9.49 3.40
CA GLY A 12 19.19 -8.39 2.77
C GLY A 12 19.35 -8.52 1.26
N HIS A 13 19.51 -9.74 0.76
CA HIS A 13 19.70 -10.00 -0.68
C HIS A 13 18.51 -9.56 -1.55
N ALA A 14 17.29 -9.64 -1.03
CA ALA A 14 16.09 -9.23 -1.77
C ALA A 14 16.06 -7.74 -2.14
N TYR A 15 16.88 -6.92 -1.48
CA TYR A 15 16.99 -5.49 -1.80
C TYR A 15 17.79 -5.21 -3.08
N GLY A 16 18.65 -6.14 -3.52
CA GLY A 16 19.47 -5.98 -4.72
C GLY A 16 20.43 -4.78 -4.69
N THR A 17 20.76 -4.27 -3.51
CA THR A 17 21.58 -3.07 -3.32
C THR A 17 22.56 -3.25 -2.16
N THR A 18 23.62 -2.43 -2.15
CA THR A 18 24.63 -2.43 -1.08
C THR A 18 24.01 -2.12 0.28
N TYR A 19 23.07 -1.18 0.31
CA TYR A 19 22.40 -0.77 1.53
C TYR A 19 21.04 -1.45 1.61
N SER A 20 20.86 -2.37 2.52
CA SER A 20 19.62 -3.11 2.77
C SER A 20 18.85 -2.58 3.99
N GLY A 21 17.61 -3.04 4.15
CA GLY A 21 16.75 -2.67 5.27
C GLY A 21 16.16 -1.26 5.17
N PRO A 22 15.55 -0.75 6.25
CA PRO A 22 14.79 0.52 6.20
C PRO A 22 15.62 1.71 5.76
N ILE A 23 16.85 1.83 6.26
CA ILE A 23 17.73 2.94 5.86
C ILE A 23 18.15 2.82 4.40
N GLY A 24 18.44 1.61 3.91
CA GLY A 24 18.72 1.37 2.51
C GLY A 24 17.55 1.73 1.59
N SER A 25 16.33 1.45 2.03
CA SER A 25 15.10 1.83 1.31
C SER A 25 14.89 3.35 1.24
N VAL A 26 15.50 4.14 2.15
CA VAL A 26 15.50 5.60 2.08
C VAL A 26 16.60 6.10 1.16
N ILE A 27 17.85 5.69 1.41
CA ILE A 27 19.01 6.30 0.73
C ILE A 27 19.23 5.79 -0.70
N THR A 28 18.94 4.52 -0.99
CA THR A 28 19.20 3.95 -2.32
C THR A 28 18.42 4.68 -3.44
N PRO A 29 17.12 4.97 -3.30
CA PRO A 29 16.40 5.76 -4.30
C PRO A 29 16.99 7.15 -4.52
N ASN A 30 17.51 7.78 -3.46
CA ASN A 30 18.15 9.10 -3.55
C ASN A 30 19.54 9.07 -4.20
N MET A 31 20.29 7.99 -4.01
CA MET A 31 21.64 7.84 -4.57
C MET A 31 21.66 7.29 -6.00
N LYS A 32 20.79 6.34 -6.30
CA LYS A 32 20.79 5.60 -7.57
C LYS A 32 19.66 5.93 -8.52
N GLY A 33 18.72 6.78 -8.08
CA GLY A 33 17.58 7.19 -8.86
C GLY A 33 16.25 6.68 -8.31
N LEU A 34 15.32 7.60 -8.16
CA LEU A 34 13.99 7.30 -7.61
C LEU A 34 13.14 6.47 -8.57
N ALA A 35 13.31 6.63 -9.88
CA ALA A 35 12.55 5.90 -10.89
C ALA A 35 12.79 4.39 -10.81
N ASP A 36 14.06 3.99 -10.67
CA ASP A 36 14.46 2.58 -10.69
C ASP A 36 14.29 1.90 -9.33
N PHE A 37 14.51 2.63 -8.24
CA PHE A 37 14.55 2.09 -6.88
C PHE A 37 13.35 2.47 -6.00
N LYS A 38 12.29 3.11 -6.54
CA LYS A 38 11.08 3.46 -5.79
C LYS A 38 10.45 2.26 -5.08
N HIS A 39 10.54 1.07 -5.66
CA HIS A 39 9.97 -0.16 -5.11
C HIS A 39 10.46 -0.46 -3.69
N LEU A 40 11.70 -0.09 -3.34
CA LEU A 40 12.24 -0.28 -2.00
C LEU A 40 11.47 0.52 -0.94
N SER A 41 11.14 1.79 -1.25
CA SER A 41 10.35 2.62 -0.34
C SER A 41 8.90 2.16 -0.25
N PHE A 42 8.32 1.63 -1.34
CA PHE A 42 6.96 1.09 -1.35
C PHE A 42 6.84 -0.29 -0.70
N ALA A 43 7.91 -1.07 -0.62
CA ALA A 43 7.91 -2.37 0.06
C ALA A 43 7.76 -2.26 1.59
N SER A 44 8.00 -1.09 2.18
CA SER A 44 7.88 -0.89 3.63
C SER A 44 6.43 -0.94 4.11
N SER A 45 6.17 -1.60 5.25
CA SER A 45 4.88 -1.58 5.94
C SER A 45 4.60 -0.27 6.70
N LEU A 46 5.58 0.64 6.80
CA LEU A 46 5.50 1.90 7.55
C LEU A 46 5.12 1.73 9.03
N CYS A 47 5.46 0.60 9.65
CA CYS A 47 5.11 0.32 11.04
C CYS A 47 5.83 1.20 12.08
N GLY A 48 6.78 2.04 11.68
CA GLY A 48 7.53 2.96 12.56
C GLY A 48 8.65 2.32 13.40
N ARG A 49 8.73 1.00 13.47
CA ARG A 49 9.69 0.29 14.33
C ARG A 49 11.16 0.67 14.07
N CYS A 50 11.51 0.95 12.82
CA CYS A 50 12.87 1.40 12.46
C CYS A 50 13.24 2.77 13.05
N THR A 51 12.27 3.68 13.16
CA THR A 51 12.44 5.00 13.80
C THR A 51 12.57 4.84 15.31
N GLU A 52 11.72 4.02 15.91
CA GLU A 52 11.69 3.78 17.35
C GLU A 52 13.01 3.23 17.88
N VAL A 53 13.59 2.25 17.19
CA VAL A 53 14.86 1.60 17.60
C VAL A 53 16.11 2.32 17.10
N CYS A 54 15.97 3.42 16.39
CA CYS A 54 17.12 4.17 15.89
C CYS A 54 17.86 4.87 17.03
N PRO A 55 19.14 4.56 17.28
CA PRO A 55 19.86 5.16 18.37
C PRO A 55 20.10 6.67 18.20
N VAL A 56 20.17 7.14 16.96
CA VAL A 56 20.33 8.55 16.58
C VAL A 56 19.01 9.24 16.25
N LYS A 57 17.88 8.57 16.52
CA LYS A 57 16.52 9.12 16.37
C LYS A 57 16.19 9.68 14.99
N ILE A 58 16.71 9.04 13.93
CA ILE A 58 16.34 9.37 12.55
C ILE A 58 14.89 8.93 12.31
N ASP A 59 14.09 9.82 11.77
CA ASP A 59 12.67 9.58 11.47
C ASP A 59 12.50 8.84 10.12
N ILE A 60 12.95 7.58 10.10
CA ILE A 60 13.08 6.76 8.88
C ILE A 60 11.73 6.53 8.21
N HIS A 61 10.65 6.32 8.97
CA HIS A 61 9.35 6.02 8.38
C HIS A 61 8.75 7.23 7.65
N ASN A 62 8.96 8.46 8.14
CA ASN A 62 8.56 9.66 7.44
C ASN A 62 9.43 9.93 6.20
N LEU A 63 10.72 9.63 6.25
CA LEU A 63 11.58 9.71 5.07
C LEU A 63 11.12 8.75 3.96
N LEU A 64 10.64 7.54 4.30
CA LEU A 64 10.03 6.63 3.34
C LEU A 64 8.73 7.20 2.74
N LEU A 65 7.92 7.90 3.52
CA LEU A 65 6.74 8.61 3.01
C LEU A 65 7.10 9.73 2.05
N TYR A 66 8.15 10.50 2.35
CA TYR A 66 8.65 11.54 1.45
C TYR A 66 9.13 10.96 0.12
N ASN A 67 9.88 9.85 0.13
CA ASN A 67 10.28 9.18 -1.10
C ASN A 67 9.07 8.71 -1.92
N ARG A 68 8.03 8.17 -1.28
CA ARG A 68 6.78 7.78 -1.97
C ARG A 68 6.08 8.99 -2.59
N ARG A 69 5.96 10.09 -1.83
CA ARG A 69 5.39 11.34 -2.34
C ARG A 69 6.17 11.87 -3.54
N ASP A 70 7.50 11.93 -3.42
CA ASP A 70 8.36 12.45 -4.46
C ASP A 70 8.33 11.59 -5.73
N SER A 71 8.20 10.27 -5.58
CA SER A 71 7.93 9.36 -6.70
C SER A 71 6.65 9.71 -7.46
N VAL A 72 5.58 10.07 -6.76
CA VAL A 72 4.32 10.49 -7.38
C VAL A 72 4.45 11.87 -8.04
N VAL A 73 5.10 12.83 -7.35
CA VAL A 73 5.31 14.20 -7.87
C VAL A 73 6.17 14.18 -9.13
N GLN A 74 7.25 13.40 -9.15
CA GLN A 74 8.13 13.23 -10.31
C GLN A 74 7.54 12.34 -11.41
N LYS A 75 6.31 11.86 -11.23
CA LYS A 75 5.60 11.01 -12.22
C LYS A 75 6.41 9.78 -12.65
N THR A 76 7.16 9.18 -11.72
CA THR A 76 7.92 7.94 -12.00
C THR A 76 7.02 6.71 -12.18
N THR A 77 5.71 6.88 -11.99
CA THR A 77 4.67 5.85 -12.17
C THR A 77 4.10 5.89 -13.59
N GLY A 78 3.68 4.73 -14.10
CA GLY A 78 3.07 4.64 -15.43
C GLY A 78 1.72 5.35 -15.51
N LYS A 79 1.33 5.77 -16.72
CA LYS A 79 0.05 6.45 -16.96
C LYS A 79 -1.16 5.61 -16.50
N THR A 80 -1.13 4.30 -16.72
CA THR A 80 -2.18 3.35 -16.31
C THR A 80 -2.31 3.28 -14.79
N GLU A 81 -1.18 3.25 -14.07
CA GLU A 81 -1.15 3.25 -12.61
C GLU A 81 -1.75 4.54 -12.04
N ASN A 82 -1.37 5.70 -12.58
CA ASN A 82 -1.91 7.00 -12.15
C ASN A 82 -3.44 7.09 -12.38
N TRP A 83 -3.94 6.59 -13.51
CA TRP A 83 -5.37 6.53 -13.80
C TRP A 83 -6.11 5.62 -12.82
N THR A 84 -5.57 4.45 -12.54
CA THR A 84 -6.15 3.50 -11.58
C THR A 84 -6.26 4.13 -10.19
N TRP A 85 -5.21 4.79 -9.73
CA TRP A 85 -5.22 5.49 -8.44
C TRP A 85 -6.18 6.68 -8.41
N TYR A 86 -6.31 7.43 -9.50
CA TYR A 86 -7.27 8.51 -9.62
C TYR A 86 -8.71 8.01 -9.49
N PHE A 87 -9.08 6.95 -10.21
CA PHE A 87 -10.41 6.34 -10.10
C PHE A 87 -10.66 5.77 -8.71
N TRP A 88 -9.69 5.05 -8.17
CA TRP A 88 -9.81 4.49 -6.83
C TRP A 88 -10.01 5.59 -5.78
N LYS A 89 -9.20 6.64 -5.80
CA LYS A 89 -9.34 7.81 -4.94
C LYS A 89 -10.74 8.42 -5.03
N THR A 90 -11.21 8.68 -6.25
CA THR A 90 -12.53 9.29 -6.49
C THR A 90 -13.66 8.41 -5.97
N ALA A 91 -13.56 7.10 -6.16
CA ALA A 91 -14.53 6.14 -5.63
C ALA A 91 -14.54 6.09 -4.10
N MET A 92 -13.36 6.19 -3.46
CA MET A 92 -13.21 6.08 -2.00
C MET A 92 -13.51 7.37 -1.23
N LEU A 93 -13.41 8.54 -1.87
CA LEU A 93 -13.69 9.83 -1.23
C LEU A 93 -15.16 10.03 -0.86
N LYS A 94 -16.07 9.41 -1.60
CA LYS A 94 -17.52 9.53 -1.35
C LYS A 94 -18.10 8.19 -0.95
N ARG A 95 -18.65 8.11 0.25
CA ARG A 95 -19.27 6.91 0.77
C ARG A 95 -20.41 6.39 -0.12
N SER A 96 -21.26 7.30 -0.62
CA SER A 96 -22.33 6.92 -1.55
C SER A 96 -21.82 6.22 -2.80
N THR A 97 -20.62 6.56 -3.27
CA THR A 97 -19.98 5.90 -4.41
C THR A 97 -19.44 4.52 -4.04
N MET A 98 -18.88 4.38 -2.83
CA MET A 98 -18.42 3.08 -2.33
C MET A 98 -19.56 2.06 -2.16
N GLU A 99 -20.75 2.53 -1.76
CA GLU A 99 -21.92 1.67 -1.52
C GLU A 99 -22.67 1.31 -2.81
N LYS A 100 -22.43 2.05 -3.92
CA LYS A 100 -23.05 1.73 -5.23
C LYS A 100 -22.59 0.37 -5.76
N GLY A 101 -23.49 -0.30 -6.49
CA GLY A 101 -23.17 -1.52 -7.24
C GLY A 101 -23.39 -2.83 -6.49
N GLY A 102 -23.87 -2.81 -5.25
CA GLY A 102 -24.20 -4.02 -4.49
C GLY A 102 -23.04 -5.03 -4.35
N ALA A 103 -23.17 -5.97 -3.41
CA ALA A 103 -22.12 -6.97 -3.16
C ALA A 103 -21.96 -7.97 -4.32
N LYS A 104 -23.05 -8.34 -4.97
CA LYS A 104 -23.04 -9.33 -6.07
C LYS A 104 -22.19 -8.82 -7.25
N LEU A 105 -22.41 -7.58 -7.69
CA LEU A 105 -21.66 -6.98 -8.80
C LEU A 105 -20.18 -6.81 -8.44
N LYS A 106 -19.88 -6.33 -7.23
CA LYS A 106 -18.50 -6.17 -6.75
C LYS A 106 -17.76 -7.51 -6.70
N ASN A 107 -18.40 -8.57 -6.19
CA ASN A 107 -17.80 -9.90 -6.13
C ASN A 107 -17.59 -10.49 -7.53
N PHE A 108 -18.50 -10.25 -8.46
CA PHE A 108 -18.33 -10.65 -9.84
C PHE A 108 -17.13 -9.93 -10.48
N MET A 109 -17.03 -8.60 -10.34
CA MET A 109 -15.90 -7.84 -10.87
C MET A 109 -14.56 -8.25 -10.24
N LEU A 110 -14.52 -8.49 -8.93
CA LEU A 110 -13.32 -8.99 -8.25
C LEU A 110 -12.86 -10.31 -8.84
N ARG A 111 -13.77 -11.27 -9.01
CA ARG A 111 -13.43 -12.58 -9.57
C ARG A 111 -12.97 -12.51 -11.03
N GLN A 112 -13.62 -11.66 -11.85
CA GLN A 112 -13.33 -11.59 -13.28
C GLN A 112 -12.01 -10.85 -13.58
N PHE A 113 -11.76 -9.72 -12.92
CA PHE A 113 -10.64 -8.85 -13.27
C PHE A 113 -9.41 -9.02 -12.36
N PHE A 114 -9.63 -9.36 -11.08
CA PHE A 114 -8.54 -9.38 -10.11
C PHE A 114 -8.00 -10.78 -9.78
N ARG A 115 -8.65 -11.84 -10.22
CA ARG A 115 -8.22 -13.22 -9.91
C ARG A 115 -6.77 -13.48 -10.33
N LYS A 116 -6.38 -13.09 -11.55
CA LYS A 116 -5.00 -13.26 -12.05
C LYS A 116 -3.98 -12.46 -11.25
N ALA A 117 -4.31 -11.22 -10.89
CA ALA A 117 -3.44 -10.35 -10.12
C ALA A 117 -3.31 -10.80 -8.64
N TRP A 118 -4.38 -11.38 -8.09
CA TRP A 118 -4.39 -11.87 -6.70
C TRP A 118 -3.55 -13.13 -6.51
N GLY A 119 -3.49 -13.99 -7.53
CA GLY A 119 -2.73 -15.24 -7.56
C GLY A 119 -3.52 -16.45 -7.04
N ASP A 120 -3.20 -17.59 -7.58
CA ASP A 120 -3.94 -18.86 -7.31
C ASP A 120 -3.73 -19.40 -5.88
N ARG A 121 -2.67 -18.95 -5.18
CA ARG A 121 -2.36 -19.40 -3.81
C ARG A 121 -3.11 -18.64 -2.73
N ARG A 122 -3.92 -17.66 -3.10
CA ARG A 122 -4.64 -16.80 -2.16
C ARG A 122 -6.13 -16.91 -2.37
N GLU A 123 -6.87 -17.04 -1.27
CA GLU A 123 -8.32 -17.00 -1.33
C GLU A 123 -8.80 -15.56 -1.65
N MET A 124 -9.72 -15.44 -2.62
CA MET A 124 -10.25 -14.14 -3.04
C MET A 124 -11.20 -13.60 -1.96
N PRO A 125 -10.99 -12.37 -1.48
CA PRO A 125 -11.90 -11.77 -0.51
C PRO A 125 -13.30 -11.60 -1.11
N THR A 126 -14.32 -11.87 -0.30
CA THR A 126 -15.71 -11.68 -0.67
C THR A 126 -16.29 -10.45 0.04
N VAL A 127 -16.94 -9.59 -0.73
CA VAL A 127 -17.61 -8.41 -0.18
C VAL A 127 -18.92 -8.85 0.47
N ALA A 128 -19.11 -8.43 1.73
CA ALA A 128 -20.31 -8.71 2.49
C ALA A 128 -21.57 -8.11 1.84
N PRO A 129 -22.74 -8.75 1.93
CA PRO A 129 -23.98 -8.28 1.30
C PRO A 129 -24.46 -6.95 1.86
N ARG A 130 -24.14 -6.62 3.12
CA ARG A 130 -24.46 -5.34 3.77
C ARG A 130 -23.20 -4.61 4.20
N SER A 131 -23.19 -3.28 4.10
CA SER A 131 -22.09 -2.48 4.61
C SER A 131 -22.05 -2.50 6.14
N PHE A 132 -20.87 -2.44 6.73
CA PHE A 132 -20.69 -2.33 8.18
C PHE A 132 -21.53 -1.17 8.77
N ASN A 133 -21.57 -0.04 8.08
CA ASN A 133 -22.33 1.12 8.56
C ASN A 133 -23.86 0.87 8.58
N THR A 134 -24.40 0.18 7.59
CA THR A 134 -25.82 -0.20 7.60
C THR A 134 -26.13 -1.07 8.81
N MET A 135 -25.32 -2.11 9.03
CA MET A 135 -25.48 -2.98 10.20
C MET A 135 -25.30 -2.23 11.53
N TRP A 136 -24.36 -1.29 11.59
CA TRP A 136 -24.10 -0.51 12.78
C TRP A 136 -25.27 0.45 13.12
N ARG A 137 -25.82 1.12 12.11
CA ARG A 137 -26.99 1.99 12.29
C ARG A 137 -28.22 1.23 12.74
N GLU A 138 -28.52 0.11 12.10
CA GLU A 138 -29.62 -0.78 12.50
C GLU A 138 -29.48 -1.22 13.95
N ARG A 139 -28.28 -1.63 14.38
CA ARG A 139 -28.00 -2.05 15.76
C ARG A 139 -28.20 -0.93 16.79
N LYS A 140 -27.84 0.31 16.44
CA LYS A 140 -27.97 1.47 17.33
C LYS A 140 -29.33 2.20 17.21
N GLY A 141 -30.23 1.78 16.34
CA GLY A 141 -31.50 2.47 16.09
C GLY A 141 -31.33 3.90 15.54
N ILE A 142 -30.16 4.21 14.96
CA ILE A 142 -29.87 5.52 14.38
C ILE A 142 -30.37 5.52 12.93
N LYS A 143 -31.45 6.31 12.68
CA LYS A 143 -31.98 6.53 11.32
C LYS A 143 -31.08 7.44 10.48
#